data_bf73e67426c87294e6bfda2c065b650c
#
_entry.id   bf73e67426c87294e6bfda2c065b650c
#
_cell.length_a   1.000
_cell.length_b   1.000
_cell.length_c   1.000
_cell.angle_alpha   90.00
_cell.angle_beta   90.00
_cell.angle_gamma   90.00
#
_symmetry.space_group_name_H-M   'P 1'
#
loop_
_entity.id
_entity.type
_entity.pdbx_description
1 polymer ?
#
loop_
_entity_poly.entity_id
_entity_poly.type
_entity_poly.pdbx_seq_one_letter_code
_entity_poly.pdbx_strand_id
1 'polypeptide(L)'
;MKKYPITLAVVSAIAAMPLPLVTHAQSQGLMLEEVVVSARKRSEDLQDVGLSVSALTESEINRTFARDIKDLAFISPNLIFDDTSQGPGGNAALYIRGVGVADVEKNFDPAVGVIVDGMFIGSNAGSLLRSIDIESMEVLRGPQGTLFGRNTIGGIINITRSKPTGELGGKIRAGYEEYDTYYMDGIFNFGLGDNVGVKLSAAKRDQSKGYYDNDEIGRDVGRNDYQSFGANILWTPTDNLELEYTGQFEETDQDTPPLLNTGQARHVFCSGYGYCSPSVDSTITGDRRKTANVGYIPPDPGDQIIAFSSPDQAVEADMAATFDADTHIIEARWQATDAISVDYVFGSYESDETIISNWDGTPDFLYGTTRPATYEQKSHELRLAWDNGGAVNAVVGAYLWDSEYEIPLRSWVGFVVPGTILDILQKT
;
A
#
# COMPACT_ATOMS: atom_id res chain seq x y z
N MET A 1 0.04 -2.44 22.35
CA MET A 1 -0.98 -2.73 21.33
C MET A 1 -2.35 -2.37 21.88
N LYS A 2 -2.91 -1.23 21.50
CA LYS A 2 -4.29 -0.84 21.90
C LYS A 2 -5.21 -1.28 20.76
N LYS A 3 -5.90 -2.40 20.94
CA LYS A 3 -6.94 -2.85 20.00
C LYS A 3 -8.10 -1.84 20.02
N TYR A 4 -8.42 -1.25 18.90
CA TYR A 4 -9.52 -0.32 18.73
C TYR A 4 -10.85 -1.09 18.61
N PRO A 5 -11.78 -1.06 19.58
CA PRO A 5 -13.05 -1.79 19.49
C PRO A 5 -14.12 -1.11 18.61
N ILE A 6 -13.77 -0.03 17.91
CA ILE A 6 -14.71 0.81 17.16
C ILE A 6 -15.19 0.13 15.86
N THR A 7 -14.38 -0.72 15.26
CA THR A 7 -14.67 -1.35 13.96
C THR A 7 -15.91 -2.27 14.00
N LEU A 8 -16.15 -2.94 15.10
CA LEU A 8 -17.29 -3.87 15.21
C LEU A 8 -18.64 -3.16 15.35
N ALA A 9 -18.66 -1.96 15.92
CA ALA A 9 -19.90 -1.21 16.16
C ALA A 9 -20.45 -0.57 14.87
N VAL A 10 -19.60 -0.15 13.94
CA VAL A 10 -19.99 0.48 12.68
C VAL A 10 -20.55 -0.54 11.70
N VAL A 11 -19.93 -1.73 11.60
CA VAL A 11 -20.42 -2.82 10.75
C VAL A 11 -21.80 -3.34 11.20
N SER A 12 -22.05 -3.37 12.53
CA SER A 12 -23.36 -3.81 13.07
C SER A 12 -24.49 -2.81 12.82
N ALA A 13 -24.18 -1.51 12.68
CA ALA A 13 -25.19 -0.49 12.44
C ALA A 13 -25.68 -0.47 10.97
N ILE A 14 -24.82 -0.83 10.02
CA ILE A 14 -25.14 -0.88 8.59
C ILE A 14 -26.05 -2.09 8.25
N ALA A 15 -25.92 -3.19 8.97
CA ALA A 15 -26.70 -4.42 8.76
C ALA A 15 -28.17 -4.32 9.19
N ALA A 16 -28.59 -3.25 9.89
CA ALA A 16 -29.93 -3.11 10.49
C ALA A 16 -30.90 -2.22 9.69
N MET A 17 -30.51 -1.67 8.53
CA MET A 17 -31.38 -0.77 7.74
C MET A 17 -32.22 -1.55 6.70
N PRO A 18 -33.56 -1.32 6.62
CA PRO A 18 -34.38 -1.91 5.55
C PRO A 18 -34.08 -1.23 4.22
N LEU A 19 -33.57 -1.98 3.24
CA LEU A 19 -33.28 -1.52 1.89
C LEU A 19 -34.58 -1.27 1.10
N PRO A 20 -34.81 -0.07 0.53
CA PRO A 20 -35.83 0.09 -0.48
C PRO A 20 -35.33 -0.47 -1.82
N LEU A 21 -35.98 -1.49 -2.33
CA LEU A 21 -35.78 -2.01 -3.69
C LEU A 21 -36.29 -0.99 -4.71
N VAL A 22 -35.41 -0.13 -5.22
CA VAL A 22 -35.71 0.74 -6.36
C VAL A 22 -35.03 0.16 -7.59
N THR A 23 -35.79 -0.53 -8.44
CA THR A 23 -35.35 -0.98 -9.74
C THR A 23 -35.49 0.18 -10.76
N HIS A 24 -34.41 0.86 -11.09
CA HIS A 24 -34.33 1.73 -12.24
C HIS A 24 -33.60 1.01 -13.39
N ALA A 25 -34.34 0.58 -14.39
CA ALA A 25 -33.78 0.19 -15.67
C ALA A 25 -33.60 1.46 -16.51
N GLN A 26 -32.39 2.02 -16.53
CA GLN A 26 -32.02 3.06 -17.51
C GLN A 26 -31.43 2.40 -18.75
N SER A 27 -32.02 2.67 -19.89
CA SER A 27 -31.45 2.37 -21.21
C SER A 27 -30.29 3.37 -21.46
N GLN A 28 -29.05 2.93 -21.23
CA GLN A 28 -27.87 3.70 -21.65
C GLN A 28 -27.75 3.63 -23.17
N GLY A 29 -28.00 4.75 -23.83
CA GLY A 29 -27.51 4.97 -25.19
C GLY A 29 -25.96 4.94 -25.16
N LEU A 30 -25.34 4.40 -26.21
CA LEU A 30 -23.91 4.48 -26.43
C LEU A 30 -23.49 5.96 -26.61
N MET A 31 -23.40 6.72 -25.55
CA MET A 31 -22.59 7.93 -25.52
C MET A 31 -21.16 7.50 -25.20
N LEU A 32 -20.23 7.86 -26.09
CA LEU A 32 -18.81 7.79 -25.75
C LEU A 32 -18.60 8.66 -24.52
N GLU A 33 -18.25 8.05 -23.41
CA GLU A 33 -17.94 8.74 -22.18
C GLU A 33 -16.64 9.51 -22.42
N GLU A 34 -16.70 10.84 -22.35
CA GLU A 34 -15.52 11.69 -22.46
C GLU A 34 -14.65 11.45 -21.22
N VAL A 35 -13.45 10.91 -21.41
CA VAL A 35 -12.52 10.62 -20.32
C VAL A 35 -11.73 11.88 -20.01
N VAL A 36 -12.09 12.54 -18.91
CA VAL A 36 -11.35 13.69 -18.39
C VAL A 36 -10.21 13.21 -17.50
N VAL A 37 -9.03 13.79 -17.69
CA VAL A 37 -7.82 13.47 -16.92
C VAL A 37 -7.26 14.71 -16.26
N SER A 38 -6.53 14.52 -15.16
CA SER A 38 -5.84 15.58 -14.41
C SER A 38 -4.32 15.58 -14.66
N ALA A 39 -3.89 14.95 -15.74
CA ALA A 39 -2.50 14.65 -16.09
C ALA A 39 -1.53 15.85 -16.09
N ARG A 40 -2.04 17.08 -16.24
CA ARG A 40 -1.23 18.32 -16.16
C ARG A 40 -1.66 19.23 -14.99
N LYS A 41 -2.22 18.63 -13.92
CA LYS A 41 -2.78 19.35 -12.75
C LYS A 41 -3.91 20.30 -13.15
N ARG A 42 -4.64 19.97 -14.19
CA ARG A 42 -5.87 20.62 -14.68
C ARG A 42 -6.71 19.59 -15.42
N SER A 43 -8.02 19.75 -15.39
CA SER A 43 -8.95 18.86 -16.10
C SER A 43 -8.87 19.10 -17.60
N GLU A 44 -8.53 18.06 -18.37
CA GLU A 44 -8.40 18.07 -19.83
C GLU A 44 -8.97 16.77 -20.40
N ASP A 45 -9.46 16.82 -21.66
CA ASP A 45 -9.82 15.59 -22.37
C ASP A 45 -8.54 14.74 -22.59
N LEU A 46 -8.63 13.45 -22.30
CA LEU A 46 -7.53 12.49 -22.50
C LEU A 46 -6.94 12.56 -23.92
N GLN A 47 -7.76 12.86 -24.93
CA GLN A 47 -7.33 12.94 -26.33
C GLN A 47 -6.55 14.21 -26.66
N ASP A 48 -6.73 15.27 -25.88
CA ASP A 48 -6.06 16.56 -26.08
C ASP A 48 -4.75 16.68 -25.30
N VAL A 49 -4.45 15.69 -24.41
CA VAL A 49 -3.23 15.68 -23.61
C VAL A 49 -2.05 15.21 -24.45
N GLY A 50 -1.04 16.08 -24.61
CA GLY A 50 0.20 15.77 -25.33
C GLY A 50 1.18 14.85 -24.61
N LEU A 51 0.70 14.01 -23.67
CA LEU A 51 1.47 13.07 -22.87
C LEU A 51 0.96 11.64 -23.11
N SER A 52 1.82 10.66 -22.84
CA SER A 52 1.42 9.25 -22.86
C SER A 52 0.69 8.87 -21.57
N VAL A 53 -0.62 8.98 -21.56
CA VAL A 53 -1.49 8.69 -20.43
C VAL A 53 -2.34 7.45 -20.69
N SER A 54 -2.56 6.64 -19.68
CA SER A 54 -3.65 5.66 -19.62
C SER A 54 -4.53 6.06 -18.44
N ALA A 55 -5.81 6.20 -18.65
CA ALA A 55 -6.77 6.52 -17.61
C ALA A 55 -7.79 5.39 -17.49
N LEU A 56 -8.23 5.13 -16.28
CA LEU A 56 -9.29 4.20 -15.93
C LEU A 56 -10.36 4.95 -15.14
N THR A 57 -11.58 4.83 -15.58
CA THR A 57 -12.76 5.35 -14.89
C THR A 57 -13.27 4.35 -13.84
N GLU A 58 -14.08 4.81 -12.89
CA GLU A 58 -14.74 3.94 -11.90
C GLU A 58 -15.47 2.77 -12.56
N SER A 59 -16.16 3.03 -13.68
CA SER A 59 -16.91 2.00 -14.40
C SER A 59 -16.02 0.91 -14.98
N GLU A 60 -14.85 1.27 -15.48
CA GLU A 60 -13.86 0.32 -16.00
C GLU A 60 -13.21 -0.46 -14.87
N ILE A 61 -12.82 0.20 -13.78
CA ILE A 61 -12.27 -0.42 -12.58
C ILE A 61 -13.25 -1.47 -12.01
N ASN A 62 -14.52 -1.12 -11.88
CA ASN A 62 -15.54 -2.03 -11.39
C ASN A 62 -15.76 -3.25 -12.28
N ARG A 63 -15.56 -3.14 -13.60
CA ARG A 63 -15.69 -4.28 -14.56
C ARG A 63 -14.53 -5.26 -14.45
N THR A 64 -13.37 -4.85 -13.95
CA THR A 64 -12.20 -5.72 -13.82
C THR A 64 -12.24 -6.60 -12.59
N PHE A 65 -13.18 -6.35 -11.65
CA PHE A 65 -13.22 -6.98 -10.33
C PHE A 65 -11.93 -6.76 -9.53
N ALA A 66 -11.16 -5.74 -9.88
CA ALA A 66 -9.93 -5.37 -9.19
C ALA A 66 -10.22 -5.03 -7.72
N ARG A 67 -9.35 -5.48 -6.83
CA ARG A 67 -9.44 -5.25 -5.39
C ARG A 67 -8.39 -4.30 -4.89
N ASP A 68 -7.27 -4.31 -5.57
CA ASP A 68 -6.18 -3.38 -5.33
C ASP A 68 -5.68 -2.81 -6.67
N ILE A 69 -4.80 -1.83 -6.57
CA ILE A 69 -4.24 -1.17 -7.75
C ILE A 69 -3.34 -2.12 -8.55
N LYS A 70 -2.76 -3.15 -7.93
CA LYS A 70 -1.94 -4.15 -8.61
C LYS A 70 -2.75 -4.89 -9.67
N ASP A 71 -4.01 -5.20 -9.34
CA ASP A 71 -4.93 -5.82 -10.29
C ASP A 71 -5.21 -4.93 -11.51
N LEU A 72 -4.95 -3.63 -11.41
CA LEU A 72 -5.12 -2.67 -12.51
C LEU A 72 -3.86 -2.48 -13.35
N ALA A 73 -2.71 -3.01 -12.93
CA ALA A 73 -1.45 -2.84 -13.65
C ALA A 73 -1.49 -3.36 -15.09
N PHE A 74 -2.21 -4.47 -15.33
CA PHE A 74 -2.30 -5.09 -16.66
C PHE A 74 -3.02 -4.20 -17.70
N ILE A 75 -3.75 -3.17 -17.26
CA ILE A 75 -4.51 -2.28 -18.14
C ILE A 75 -3.60 -1.20 -18.74
N SER A 76 -2.52 -0.83 -18.06
CA SER A 76 -1.56 0.15 -18.57
C SER A 76 -0.33 -0.56 -19.19
N PRO A 77 -0.08 -0.40 -20.50
CA PRO A 77 1.09 -1.00 -21.13
C PRO A 77 2.39 -0.56 -20.46
N ASN A 78 3.29 -1.51 -20.20
CA ASN A 78 4.61 -1.31 -19.59
C ASN A 78 4.57 -0.78 -18.13
N LEU A 79 3.46 -0.90 -17.43
CA LEU A 79 3.37 -0.77 -16.00
C LEU A 79 3.55 -2.16 -15.38
N ILE A 80 4.44 -2.27 -14.42
CA ILE A 80 4.68 -3.49 -13.64
C ILE A 80 4.60 -3.13 -12.18
N PHE A 81 3.80 -3.90 -11.45
CA PHE A 81 3.84 -3.97 -9.99
C PHE A 81 4.48 -5.30 -9.64
N ASP A 82 5.63 -5.26 -9.01
CA ASP A 82 6.28 -6.44 -8.49
C ASP A 82 6.11 -6.46 -6.97
N ASP A 83 5.36 -7.44 -6.47
CA ASP A 83 5.23 -7.70 -5.04
C ASP A 83 6.56 -8.25 -4.54
N THR A 84 7.30 -7.39 -3.89
CA THR A 84 8.54 -7.83 -3.27
C THR A 84 8.22 -8.49 -1.93
N SER A 85 9.06 -9.46 -1.54
CA SER A 85 8.99 -10.09 -0.21
C SER A 85 9.39 -9.15 0.95
N GLN A 86 9.48 -7.87 0.68
CA GLN A 86 10.08 -6.86 1.57
C GLN A 86 9.06 -6.12 2.44
N GLY A 87 7.84 -6.60 2.58
CA GLY A 87 6.95 -6.01 3.56
C GLY A 87 5.45 -6.24 3.36
N PRO A 88 4.67 -5.99 4.39
CA PRO A 88 3.23 -5.99 4.35
C PRO A 88 2.70 -4.76 3.62
N GLY A 89 1.40 -4.76 3.38
CA GLY A 89 0.74 -3.60 2.80
C GLY A 89 1.09 -3.34 1.34
N GLY A 90 1.77 -4.31 0.67
CA GLY A 90 2.10 -4.20 -0.73
C GLY A 90 3.24 -3.22 -1.00
N ASN A 91 4.39 -3.41 -0.37
CA ASN A 91 5.63 -2.82 -0.87
C ASN A 91 5.84 -3.32 -2.29
N ALA A 92 5.37 -2.56 -3.26
CA ALA A 92 5.50 -2.91 -4.66
C ALA A 92 6.66 -2.15 -5.29
N ALA A 93 7.55 -2.88 -5.94
CA ALA A 93 8.47 -2.28 -6.88
C ALA A 93 7.68 -1.85 -8.12
N LEU A 94 7.58 -0.55 -8.33
CA LEU A 94 6.86 0.03 -9.44
C LEU A 94 7.80 0.32 -10.60
N TYR A 95 7.45 -0.17 -11.80
CA TYR A 95 8.20 0.09 -13.02
C TYR A 95 7.27 0.63 -14.10
N ILE A 96 7.67 1.71 -14.75
CA ILE A 96 7.06 2.21 -15.97
C ILE A 96 8.11 2.22 -17.08
N ARG A 97 7.85 1.51 -18.18
CA ARG A 97 8.80 1.34 -19.32
C ARG A 97 10.18 0.83 -18.88
N GLY A 98 10.21 -0.05 -17.87
CA GLY A 98 11.44 -0.60 -17.31
C GLY A 98 12.20 0.34 -16.37
N VAL A 99 11.72 1.55 -16.12
CA VAL A 99 12.29 2.48 -15.12
C VAL A 99 11.59 2.27 -13.80
N GLY A 100 12.32 1.86 -12.79
CA GLY A 100 11.85 1.58 -11.44
C GLY A 100 13.03 1.36 -10.50
N VAL A 101 12.75 1.06 -9.23
CA VAL A 101 13.75 0.71 -8.22
C VAL A 101 13.49 -0.74 -7.81
N ALA A 102 14.49 -1.60 -8.02
CA ALA A 102 14.38 -3.04 -7.70
C ALA A 102 14.47 -3.31 -6.20
N ASP A 103 15.23 -2.49 -5.50
CA ASP A 103 15.33 -2.52 -4.06
C ASP A 103 14.33 -1.52 -3.48
N VAL A 104 13.26 -2.04 -2.88
CA VAL A 104 12.16 -1.25 -2.33
C VAL A 104 12.36 -0.94 -0.85
N GLU A 105 13.60 -0.91 -0.40
CA GLU A 105 13.91 -0.40 0.92
C GLU A 105 13.35 1.03 1.06
N LYS A 106 12.73 1.31 2.20
CA LYS A 106 11.99 2.56 2.43
C LYS A 106 12.84 3.82 2.44
N ASN A 107 14.15 3.65 2.63
CA ASN A 107 15.14 4.71 2.53
C ASN A 107 15.55 5.04 1.08
N PHE A 108 15.08 4.29 0.09
CA PHE A 108 15.30 4.61 -1.32
C PHE A 108 14.11 5.39 -1.89
N ASP A 109 14.43 6.44 -2.62
CA ASP A 109 13.44 7.20 -3.35
C ASP A 109 12.83 6.37 -4.49
N PRO A 110 11.50 6.29 -4.63
CA PRO A 110 10.86 5.62 -5.76
C PRO A 110 11.20 6.32 -7.08
N ALA A 111 11.26 5.57 -8.17
CA ALA A 111 11.42 6.12 -9.52
C ALA A 111 10.07 6.43 -10.18
N VAL A 112 8.99 5.86 -9.66
CA VAL A 112 7.61 6.10 -10.08
C VAL A 112 6.86 6.72 -8.91
N GLY A 113 6.34 7.93 -9.12
CA GLY A 113 5.56 8.65 -8.10
C GLY A 113 4.15 8.07 -7.97
N VAL A 114 3.65 7.95 -6.75
CA VAL A 114 2.25 7.66 -6.45
C VAL A 114 1.63 8.90 -5.84
N ILE A 115 0.49 9.32 -6.38
CA ILE A 115 -0.27 10.48 -5.90
C ILE A 115 -1.68 9.99 -5.58
N VAL A 116 -2.17 10.35 -4.41
CA VAL A 116 -3.52 10.02 -3.97
C VAL A 116 -4.21 11.30 -3.54
N ASP A 117 -5.31 11.64 -4.18
CA ASP A 117 -6.08 12.87 -3.95
C ASP A 117 -5.16 14.11 -3.85
N GLY A 118 -4.23 14.23 -4.79
CA GLY A 118 -3.29 15.35 -4.86
C GLY A 118 -2.07 15.24 -3.94
N MET A 119 -2.06 14.36 -2.93
CA MET A 119 -0.93 14.14 -2.05
C MET A 119 0.07 13.16 -2.68
N PHE A 120 1.34 13.58 -2.83
CA PHE A 120 2.43 12.70 -3.22
C PHE A 120 2.83 11.79 -2.07
N ILE A 121 2.95 10.48 -2.32
CA ILE A 121 3.42 9.49 -1.36
C ILE A 121 4.90 9.27 -1.57
N GLY A 122 5.71 9.64 -0.58
CA GLY A 122 7.17 9.59 -0.66
C GLY A 122 7.79 8.23 -0.34
N SER A 123 7.01 7.30 0.18
CA SER A 123 7.44 5.94 0.52
C SER A 123 7.01 4.93 -0.55
N ASN A 124 7.78 3.85 -0.70
CA ASN A 124 7.36 2.67 -1.47
C ASN A 124 6.27 1.84 -0.75
N ALA A 125 5.81 2.26 0.42
CA ALA A 125 4.76 1.58 1.16
C ALA A 125 3.45 1.62 0.36
N GLY A 126 3.01 0.46 -0.10
CA GLY A 126 1.91 0.32 -1.01
C GLY A 126 0.53 0.18 -0.37
N SER A 127 0.38 0.52 0.91
CA SER A 127 -0.90 0.42 1.61
C SER A 127 -2.03 1.21 0.96
N LEU A 128 -1.68 2.37 0.40
CA LEU A 128 -2.63 3.21 -0.36
C LEU A 128 -3.11 2.56 -1.66
N LEU A 129 -2.48 1.46 -2.07
CA LEU A 129 -2.83 0.74 -3.29
C LEU A 129 -4.06 -0.18 -3.14
N ARG A 130 -4.69 -0.23 -1.97
CA ARG A 130 -5.88 -1.06 -1.69
C ARG A 130 -7.18 -0.28 -1.55
N SER A 131 -7.29 0.88 -2.17
CA SER A 131 -8.50 1.69 -2.07
C SER A 131 -9.67 1.04 -2.80
N ILE A 132 -10.78 0.87 -2.10
CA ILE A 132 -12.06 0.39 -2.64
C ILE A 132 -12.88 1.51 -3.28
N ASP A 133 -12.45 2.74 -3.14
CA ASP A 133 -13.18 3.96 -3.46
C ASP A 133 -12.44 4.79 -4.51
N ILE A 134 -12.04 4.14 -5.61
CA ILE A 134 -11.33 4.80 -6.70
C ILE A 134 -12.35 5.30 -7.73
N GLU A 135 -12.39 6.61 -7.95
CA GLU A 135 -13.10 7.24 -9.05
C GLU A 135 -12.33 7.14 -10.35
N SER A 136 -11.02 7.41 -10.28
CA SER A 136 -10.14 7.32 -11.45
C SER A 136 -8.72 6.95 -11.06
N MET A 137 -8.03 6.28 -11.98
CA MET A 137 -6.60 6.01 -11.92
C MET A 137 -5.97 6.41 -13.24
N GLU A 138 -4.96 7.26 -13.18
CA GLU A 138 -4.21 7.74 -14.34
C GLU A 138 -2.76 7.27 -14.23
N VAL A 139 -2.21 6.74 -15.32
CA VAL A 139 -0.80 6.36 -15.42
C VAL A 139 -0.12 7.23 -16.47
N LEU A 140 0.70 8.14 -16.02
CA LEU A 140 1.50 9.02 -16.87
C LEU A 140 2.88 8.41 -17.06
N ARG A 141 3.23 8.11 -18.28
CA ARG A 141 4.45 7.38 -18.63
C ARG A 141 5.56 8.33 -19.11
N GLY A 142 6.72 8.21 -18.49
CA GLY A 142 7.90 9.03 -18.74
C GLY A 142 8.07 10.14 -17.71
N PRO A 143 9.18 10.90 -17.76
CA PRO A 143 9.53 11.88 -16.75
C PRO A 143 8.45 12.95 -16.54
N GLN A 144 8.04 13.17 -15.29
CA GLN A 144 7.01 14.15 -14.90
C GLN A 144 7.52 15.20 -13.90
N GLY A 145 8.84 15.34 -13.76
CA GLY A 145 9.47 16.17 -12.72
C GLY A 145 9.10 17.65 -12.73
N THR A 146 8.68 18.21 -13.89
CA THR A 146 8.30 19.62 -14.01
C THR A 146 6.98 19.98 -13.33
N LEU A 147 6.04 19.01 -13.24
CA LEU A 147 4.69 19.22 -12.69
C LEU A 147 4.50 18.52 -11.34
N PHE A 148 5.18 17.40 -11.14
CA PHE A 148 4.97 16.53 -9.99
C PHE A 148 6.19 16.44 -9.07
N GLY A 149 7.33 17.07 -9.46
CA GLY A 149 8.52 17.19 -8.63
C GLY A 149 9.38 15.92 -8.61
N ARG A 150 9.89 15.59 -7.43
CA ARG A 150 10.84 14.48 -7.20
C ARG A 150 10.23 13.10 -7.49
N ASN A 151 11.10 12.10 -7.67
CA ASN A 151 10.73 10.69 -7.72
C ASN A 151 9.76 10.30 -8.86
N THR A 152 9.82 11.00 -9.98
CA THR A 152 8.89 10.83 -11.11
C THR A 152 9.62 10.63 -12.44
N ILE A 153 10.78 9.96 -12.40
CA ILE A 153 11.63 9.71 -13.57
C ILE A 153 11.00 8.70 -14.52
N GLY A 154 10.41 7.64 -13.98
CA GLY A 154 9.69 6.60 -14.75
C GLY A 154 8.30 7.05 -15.16
N GLY A 155 7.66 7.85 -14.33
CA GLY A 155 6.28 8.30 -14.49
C GLY A 155 5.58 8.51 -13.16
N ILE A 156 4.27 8.64 -13.21
CA ILE A 156 3.42 8.71 -12.03
C ILE A 156 2.17 7.84 -12.18
N ILE A 157 1.64 7.42 -11.05
CA ILE A 157 0.31 6.85 -10.89
C ILE A 157 -0.47 7.84 -10.04
N ASN A 158 -1.50 8.43 -10.64
CA ASN A 158 -2.39 9.38 -9.97
C ASN A 158 -3.73 8.71 -9.71
N ILE A 159 -4.15 8.71 -8.46
CA ILE A 159 -5.36 8.05 -7.97
C ILE A 159 -6.24 9.11 -7.37
N THR A 160 -7.48 9.14 -7.82
CA THR A 160 -8.50 10.02 -7.28
C THR A 160 -9.63 9.17 -6.69
N ARG A 161 -9.99 9.44 -5.46
CA ARG A 161 -11.13 8.80 -4.80
C ARG A 161 -12.40 9.55 -5.10
N SER A 162 -13.53 8.85 -5.07
CA SER A 162 -14.83 9.50 -5.29
C SER A 162 -15.13 10.52 -4.20
N LYS A 163 -15.77 11.63 -4.58
CA LYS A 163 -16.20 12.65 -3.63
C LYS A 163 -17.49 12.25 -2.90
N PRO A 164 -17.72 12.78 -1.67
CA PRO A 164 -19.02 12.68 -1.02
C PRO A 164 -20.13 13.25 -1.88
N THR A 165 -21.19 12.49 -2.12
CA THR A 165 -22.31 12.92 -2.97
C THR A 165 -23.26 13.89 -2.28
N GLY A 166 -23.25 13.97 -0.94
CA GLY A 166 -24.24 14.71 -0.16
C GLY A 166 -25.63 14.07 -0.15
N GLU A 167 -25.85 13.01 -0.89
CA GLU A 167 -27.09 12.26 -0.94
C GLU A 167 -27.00 10.97 -0.13
N LEU A 168 -28.14 10.52 0.42
CA LEU A 168 -28.19 9.25 1.15
C LEU A 168 -28.05 8.09 0.15
N GLY A 169 -26.95 7.34 0.26
CA GLY A 169 -26.68 6.23 -0.63
C GLY A 169 -25.45 5.43 -0.21
N GLY A 170 -25.15 4.40 -0.98
CA GLY A 170 -23.96 3.61 -0.72
C GLY A 170 -23.91 2.33 -1.53
N LYS A 171 -22.77 1.66 -1.45
CA LYS A 171 -22.54 0.33 -2.04
C LYS A 171 -21.85 -0.58 -1.02
N ILE A 172 -22.20 -1.86 -1.05
CA ILE A 172 -21.55 -2.90 -0.24
C ILE A 172 -21.18 -4.04 -1.19
N ARG A 173 -19.99 -4.55 -1.02
CA ARG A 173 -19.49 -5.73 -1.70
C ARG A 173 -19.02 -6.73 -0.65
N ALA A 174 -19.37 -7.99 -0.79
CA ALA A 174 -18.89 -9.07 0.07
C ALA A 174 -18.69 -10.34 -0.73
N GLY A 175 -17.77 -11.16 -0.32
CA GLY A 175 -17.52 -12.43 -0.99
C GLY A 175 -16.69 -13.41 -0.17
N TYR A 176 -16.57 -14.60 -0.74
CA TYR A 176 -15.77 -15.69 -0.22
C TYR A 176 -14.85 -16.21 -1.31
N GLU A 177 -13.61 -16.51 -0.96
CA GLU A 177 -12.57 -16.96 -1.87
C GLU A 177 -11.89 -18.23 -1.37
N GLU A 178 -11.01 -18.79 -2.19
CA GLU A 178 -10.12 -19.88 -1.79
C GLU A 178 -9.34 -19.54 -0.52
N TYR A 179 -8.84 -20.54 0.15
CA TYR A 179 -8.11 -20.45 1.42
C TYR A 179 -8.93 -19.87 2.58
N ASP A 180 -10.25 -20.18 2.58
CA ASP A 180 -11.22 -19.71 3.58
C ASP A 180 -11.13 -18.20 3.82
N THR A 181 -11.10 -17.44 2.72
CA THR A 181 -10.98 -15.99 2.74
C THR A 181 -12.34 -15.34 2.62
N TYR A 182 -12.70 -14.50 3.57
CA TYR A 182 -13.87 -13.65 3.55
C TYR A 182 -13.46 -12.20 3.36
N TYR A 183 -14.19 -11.48 2.53
CA TYR A 183 -14.01 -10.05 2.41
C TYR A 183 -15.36 -9.32 2.44
N MET A 184 -15.33 -8.12 2.98
CA MET A 184 -16.45 -7.19 2.96
C MET A 184 -15.90 -5.77 2.85
N ASP A 185 -16.41 -5.02 1.91
CA ASP A 185 -16.11 -3.61 1.74
C ASP A 185 -17.38 -2.82 1.43
N GLY A 186 -17.39 -1.53 1.80
CA GLY A 186 -18.54 -0.69 1.58
C GLY A 186 -18.26 0.78 1.70
N ILE A 187 -19.11 1.56 1.06
CA ILE A 187 -19.14 3.02 1.09
C ILE A 187 -20.54 3.45 1.45
N PHE A 188 -20.64 4.46 2.31
CA PHE A 188 -21.89 5.05 2.72
C PHE A 188 -21.80 6.58 2.62
N ASN A 189 -22.71 7.20 1.85
CA ASN A 189 -22.80 8.63 1.65
C ASN A 189 -24.04 9.19 2.34
N PHE A 190 -23.94 10.42 2.87
CA PHE A 190 -25.07 11.21 3.38
C PHE A 190 -24.72 12.69 3.40
N GLY A 191 -25.75 13.53 3.44
CA GLY A 191 -25.62 14.99 3.56
C GLY A 191 -25.92 15.49 4.97
N LEU A 192 -25.24 16.55 5.39
CA LEU A 192 -25.53 17.34 6.59
C LEU A 192 -25.93 18.77 6.16
N GLY A 193 -27.21 18.96 5.88
CA GLY A 193 -27.70 20.17 5.21
C GLY A 193 -27.42 20.19 3.71
N ASP A 194 -27.44 21.36 3.10
CA ASP A 194 -27.37 21.52 1.63
C ASP A 194 -25.91 21.60 1.12
N ASN A 195 -24.94 21.83 1.99
CA ASN A 195 -23.59 22.18 1.61
C ASN A 195 -22.50 21.31 2.27
N VAL A 196 -22.88 20.25 2.99
CA VAL A 196 -21.91 19.30 3.57
C VAL A 196 -22.27 17.89 3.14
N GLY A 197 -21.38 17.27 2.38
CA GLY A 197 -21.40 15.84 2.07
C GLY A 197 -20.45 15.06 2.98
N VAL A 198 -20.86 13.88 3.41
CA VAL A 198 -20.03 12.95 4.18
C VAL A 198 -20.05 11.60 3.50
N LYS A 199 -18.88 10.99 3.35
CA LYS A 199 -18.71 9.64 2.89
C LYS A 199 -17.89 8.86 3.92
N LEU A 200 -18.39 7.71 4.32
CA LEU A 200 -17.69 6.74 5.15
C LEU A 200 -17.35 5.52 4.31
N SER A 201 -16.16 4.99 4.45
CA SER A 201 -15.72 3.76 3.81
C SER A 201 -15.17 2.79 4.84
N ALA A 202 -15.38 1.50 4.60
CA ALA A 202 -14.78 0.45 5.41
C ALA A 202 -14.48 -0.76 4.54
N ALA A 203 -13.38 -1.44 4.81
CA ALA A 203 -13.04 -2.70 4.17
C ALA A 203 -12.42 -3.67 5.19
N LYS A 204 -12.72 -4.95 5.03
CA LYS A 204 -12.10 -6.03 5.79
C LYS A 204 -11.88 -7.24 4.89
N ARG A 205 -10.72 -7.85 5.01
CA ARG A 205 -10.38 -9.17 4.49
C ARG A 205 -9.84 -10.01 5.63
N ASP A 206 -10.29 -11.25 5.72
CA ASP A 206 -9.89 -12.20 6.74
C ASP A 206 -9.63 -13.54 6.03
N GLN A 207 -8.41 -14.03 6.11
CA GLN A 207 -7.96 -15.26 5.46
C GLN A 207 -7.48 -16.25 6.52
N SER A 208 -8.22 -17.31 6.76
CA SER A 208 -7.90 -18.27 7.82
C SER A 208 -6.92 -19.34 7.40
N LYS A 209 -6.71 -19.59 6.10
CA LYS A 209 -5.75 -20.55 5.58
C LYS A 209 -4.69 -19.87 4.75
N GLY A 210 -3.44 -20.31 4.91
CA GLY A 210 -2.32 -19.88 4.11
C GLY A 210 -2.19 -20.65 2.80
N TYR A 211 -1.30 -20.16 1.93
CA TYR A 211 -1.00 -20.79 0.64
C TYR A 211 0.01 -21.95 0.75
N TYR A 212 0.73 -22.04 1.86
CA TYR A 212 1.83 -22.97 2.04
C TYR A 212 1.63 -23.75 3.34
N ASP A 213 1.80 -25.07 3.27
CA ASP A 213 1.79 -25.95 4.44
C ASP A 213 3.13 -25.78 5.19
N ASN A 214 3.11 -25.47 6.48
CA ASN A 214 4.30 -25.46 7.32
C ASN A 214 4.17 -26.51 8.43
N ASP A 215 4.83 -27.63 8.22
CA ASP A 215 4.75 -28.79 9.12
C ASP A 215 5.47 -28.53 10.47
N GLU A 216 6.44 -27.59 10.54
CA GLU A 216 7.20 -27.28 11.75
C GLU A 216 6.37 -26.53 12.79
N ILE A 217 5.61 -25.54 12.35
CA ILE A 217 4.73 -24.76 13.24
C ILE A 217 3.29 -25.30 13.30
N GLY A 218 3.00 -26.35 12.50
CA GLY A 218 1.71 -27.06 12.54
C GLY A 218 0.53 -26.24 12.00
N ARG A 219 0.78 -25.23 11.15
CA ARG A 219 -0.25 -24.42 10.49
C ARG A 219 0.20 -24.00 9.09
N ASP A 220 -0.77 -23.60 8.27
CA ASP A 220 -0.50 -22.98 6.98
C ASP A 220 0.06 -21.56 7.16
N VAL A 221 0.89 -21.10 6.22
CA VAL A 221 1.46 -19.76 6.15
C VAL A 221 1.19 -19.11 4.79
N GLY A 222 1.32 -17.79 4.72
CA GLY A 222 0.96 -17.00 3.55
C GLY A 222 -0.44 -16.42 3.66
N ARG A 223 -0.93 -16.18 4.88
CA ARG A 223 -2.17 -15.44 5.14
C ARG A 223 -1.96 -13.96 4.88
N ASN A 224 -3.05 -13.29 4.55
CA ASN A 224 -3.06 -11.84 4.38
C ASN A 224 -4.40 -11.28 4.86
N ASP A 225 -4.40 -10.75 6.07
CA ASP A 225 -5.52 -10.09 6.70
C ASP A 225 -5.38 -8.58 6.55
N TYR A 226 -6.50 -7.91 6.34
CA TYR A 226 -6.52 -6.49 6.07
C TYR A 226 -7.80 -5.87 6.60
N GLN A 227 -7.69 -4.68 7.18
CA GLN A 227 -8.84 -3.84 7.50
C GLN A 227 -8.53 -2.36 7.27
N SER A 228 -9.53 -1.61 6.83
CA SER A 228 -9.43 -0.16 6.72
C SER A 228 -10.74 0.52 7.08
N PHE A 229 -10.60 1.77 7.49
CA PHE A 229 -11.70 2.69 7.71
C PHE A 229 -11.34 4.07 7.17
N GLY A 230 -12.26 4.68 6.42
CA GLY A 230 -12.09 6.02 5.85
C GLY A 230 -13.27 6.92 6.13
N ALA A 231 -13.00 8.22 6.23
CA ALA A 231 -14.00 9.28 6.28
C ALA A 231 -13.58 10.41 5.34
N ASN A 232 -14.50 10.83 4.49
CA ASN A 232 -14.31 11.98 3.62
C ASN A 232 -15.47 12.98 3.87
N ILE A 233 -15.13 14.25 4.07
CA ILE A 233 -16.07 15.33 4.35
C ILE A 233 -15.82 16.43 3.34
N LEU A 234 -16.83 16.71 2.52
CA LEU A 234 -16.84 17.79 1.56
C LEU A 234 -17.74 18.91 2.07
N TRP A 235 -17.21 20.11 2.18
CA TRP A 235 -17.96 21.32 2.55
C TRP A 235 -17.85 22.39 1.47
N THR A 236 -18.99 22.82 0.95
CA THR A 236 -19.10 23.89 -0.05
C THR A 236 -19.78 25.12 0.57
N PRO A 237 -19.04 25.93 1.38
CA PRO A 237 -19.62 27.08 2.08
C PRO A 237 -20.19 28.15 1.14
N THR A 238 -19.66 28.23 -0.07
CA THR A 238 -20.09 29.12 -1.14
C THR A 238 -19.96 28.41 -2.49
N ASP A 239 -20.60 28.92 -3.54
CA ASP A 239 -20.56 28.33 -4.88
C ASP A 239 -19.15 28.28 -5.51
N ASN A 240 -18.22 29.06 -4.97
CA ASN A 240 -16.85 29.17 -5.49
C ASN A 240 -15.76 28.68 -4.52
N LEU A 241 -16.13 28.08 -3.39
CA LEU A 241 -15.20 27.53 -2.41
C LEU A 241 -15.59 26.12 -2.03
N GLU A 242 -14.68 25.19 -2.22
CA GLU A 242 -14.79 23.79 -1.83
C GLU A 242 -13.67 23.45 -0.83
N LEU A 243 -14.02 22.85 0.28
CA LEU A 243 -13.13 22.35 1.31
C LEU A 243 -13.39 20.88 1.49
N GLU A 244 -12.36 20.06 1.38
CA GLU A 244 -12.44 18.62 1.51
C GLU A 244 -11.44 18.10 2.52
N TYR A 245 -11.89 17.23 3.42
CA TYR A 245 -11.04 16.46 4.33
C TYR A 245 -11.21 14.99 4.08
N THR A 246 -10.10 14.28 3.94
CA THR A 246 -10.05 12.82 3.87
C THR A 246 -9.15 12.28 4.95
N GLY A 247 -9.70 11.39 5.79
CA GLY A 247 -8.94 10.59 6.75
C GLY A 247 -9.07 9.12 6.41
N GLN A 248 -7.97 8.35 6.46
CA GLN A 248 -7.97 6.91 6.24
C GLN A 248 -7.03 6.24 7.22
N PHE A 249 -7.48 5.11 7.76
CA PHE A 249 -6.77 4.26 8.70
C PHE A 249 -6.72 2.85 8.13
N GLU A 250 -5.56 2.25 8.12
CA GLU A 250 -5.32 0.92 7.54
C GLU A 250 -4.52 0.06 8.50
N GLU A 251 -4.86 -1.20 8.57
CA GLU A 251 -4.13 -2.22 9.33
C GLU A 251 -4.01 -3.47 8.45
N THR A 252 -2.80 -4.00 8.34
CA THR A 252 -2.52 -5.24 7.64
C THR A 252 -1.75 -6.17 8.57
N ASP A 253 -2.21 -7.43 8.66
CA ASP A 253 -1.51 -8.52 9.33
C ASP A 253 -1.38 -9.67 8.32
N GLN A 254 -0.15 -9.95 7.92
CA GLN A 254 0.13 -11.01 6.96
C GLN A 254 1.32 -11.85 7.37
N ASP A 255 1.34 -13.08 6.90
CA ASP A 255 2.54 -13.89 7.01
C ASP A 255 3.59 -13.39 6.01
N THR A 256 4.83 -13.29 6.42
CA THR A 256 5.94 -13.01 5.49
C THR A 256 6.06 -14.17 4.49
N PRO A 257 6.29 -13.91 3.19
CA PRO A 257 6.45 -14.96 2.20
C PRO A 257 7.56 -15.95 2.61
N PRO A 258 7.27 -17.25 2.72
CA PRO A 258 8.27 -18.23 3.15
C PRO A 258 9.26 -18.51 2.02
N LEU A 259 10.50 -18.76 2.38
CA LEU A 259 11.47 -19.37 1.48
C LEU A 259 11.20 -20.86 1.38
N LEU A 260 11.09 -21.37 0.16
CA LEU A 260 10.85 -22.78 -0.11
C LEU A 260 12.18 -23.47 -0.42
N ASN A 261 12.56 -24.41 0.41
CA ASN A 261 13.76 -25.21 0.15
C ASN A 261 13.41 -26.37 -0.79
N THR A 262 13.62 -26.18 -2.08
CA THR A 262 13.32 -27.17 -3.14
C THR A 262 14.57 -27.84 -3.74
N GLY A 263 15.75 -27.52 -3.23
CA GLY A 263 17.01 -28.06 -3.72
C GLY A 263 17.21 -29.53 -3.35
N GLN A 264 17.97 -30.27 -4.17
CA GLN A 264 18.43 -31.63 -3.85
C GLN A 264 19.87 -31.67 -3.33
N ALA A 265 20.58 -30.56 -3.44
CA ALA A 265 21.94 -30.45 -2.98
C ALA A 265 21.99 -30.14 -1.48
N ARG A 266 23.05 -30.58 -0.83
CA ARG A 266 23.35 -30.13 0.52
C ARG A 266 23.30 -28.60 0.56
N HIS A 267 22.64 -28.09 1.57
CA HIS A 267 22.56 -26.67 1.81
C HIS A 267 23.95 -26.01 1.72
N VAL A 268 24.01 -24.77 1.24
CA VAL A 268 25.28 -24.04 1.08
C VAL A 268 26.06 -23.95 2.39
N PHE A 269 25.39 -23.84 3.51
CA PHE A 269 26.02 -23.81 4.84
C PHE A 269 26.68 -25.17 5.20
N CYS A 270 26.08 -26.29 4.78
CA CYS A 270 26.68 -27.60 4.96
C CYS A 270 27.89 -27.80 4.04
N SER A 271 27.73 -27.56 2.73
CA SER A 271 28.79 -27.82 1.75
C SER A 271 29.89 -26.78 1.75
N GLY A 272 29.59 -25.52 2.05
CA GLY A 272 30.54 -24.41 2.02
C GLY A 272 31.20 -24.14 3.36
N TYR A 273 30.48 -24.32 4.47
CA TYR A 273 30.95 -23.94 5.80
C TYR A 273 31.02 -25.09 6.81
N GLY A 274 30.63 -26.30 6.40
CA GLY A 274 30.68 -27.49 7.25
C GLY A 274 29.51 -27.55 8.28
N TYR A 275 28.55 -26.66 8.23
CA TYR A 275 27.37 -26.67 9.09
C TYR A 275 26.32 -27.61 8.51
N CYS A 276 26.30 -28.84 8.98
CA CYS A 276 25.41 -29.91 8.54
C CYS A 276 24.49 -30.32 9.70
N SER A 277 23.35 -29.67 9.84
CA SER A 277 22.29 -30.07 10.75
C SER A 277 21.35 -31.08 10.07
N PRO A 278 20.89 -32.13 10.77
CA PRO A 278 19.89 -33.04 10.24
C PRO A 278 18.56 -32.33 9.87
N SER A 279 18.20 -31.25 10.56
CA SER A 279 17.02 -30.45 10.26
C SER A 279 17.16 -29.72 8.92
N VAL A 280 18.34 -29.17 8.62
CA VAL A 280 18.61 -28.53 7.32
C VAL A 280 18.44 -29.52 6.16
N ASP A 281 18.92 -30.73 6.30
CA ASP A 281 18.77 -31.77 5.27
C ASP A 281 17.32 -32.28 5.18
N SER A 282 16.58 -32.30 6.27
CA SER A 282 15.20 -32.80 6.32
C SER A 282 14.15 -31.82 5.77
N THR A 283 14.48 -30.53 5.70
CA THR A 283 13.57 -29.49 5.22
C THR A 283 13.49 -29.37 3.69
N ILE A 284 14.34 -30.09 2.95
CA ILE A 284 14.27 -30.14 1.48
C ILE A 284 13.10 -31.01 1.06
N THR A 285 11.96 -30.40 0.81
CA THR A 285 10.72 -31.12 0.51
C THR A 285 10.55 -31.44 -0.98
N GLY A 286 11.15 -30.66 -1.87
CA GLY A 286 10.88 -30.70 -3.31
C GLY A 286 9.44 -30.29 -3.69
N ASP A 287 8.56 -30.08 -2.72
CA ASP A 287 7.20 -29.61 -2.92
C ASP A 287 7.14 -28.08 -2.77
N ARG A 288 6.63 -27.40 -3.77
CA ARG A 288 6.55 -25.93 -3.81
C ARG A 288 5.49 -25.34 -2.88
N ARG A 289 4.70 -26.18 -2.21
CA ARG A 289 3.69 -25.74 -1.25
C ARG A 289 4.07 -26.02 0.19
N LYS A 290 5.24 -26.64 0.42
CA LYS A 290 5.73 -26.99 1.75
C LYS A 290 6.88 -26.11 2.16
N THR A 291 6.84 -25.64 3.38
CA THR A 291 7.90 -24.85 4.01
C THR A 291 8.14 -25.34 5.43
N ALA A 292 9.29 -24.99 5.98
CA ALA A 292 9.66 -25.28 7.36
C ALA A 292 10.24 -24.03 8.05
N ASN A 293 9.96 -22.86 7.51
CA ASN A 293 10.50 -21.60 8.03
C ASN A 293 9.91 -21.27 9.40
N VAL A 294 10.79 -20.92 10.34
CA VAL A 294 10.45 -20.39 11.66
C VAL A 294 11.10 -19.01 11.81
N GLY A 295 10.36 -18.04 12.32
CA GLY A 295 10.87 -16.70 12.62
C GLY A 295 11.45 -16.63 14.03
N TYR A 296 12.32 -15.64 14.25
CA TYR A 296 12.89 -15.36 15.56
C TYR A 296 12.91 -13.85 15.83
N ILE A 297 12.68 -13.47 17.06
CA ILE A 297 12.83 -12.09 17.54
C ILE A 297 14.08 -12.07 18.42
N PRO A 298 15.19 -11.51 17.96
CA PRO A 298 16.37 -11.32 18.80
C PRO A 298 16.08 -10.32 19.92
N PRO A 299 16.73 -10.44 21.07
CA PRO A 299 16.62 -9.45 22.15
C PRO A 299 17.06 -8.07 21.63
N ASP A 300 16.50 -7.04 22.20
CA ASP A 300 16.87 -5.66 21.88
C ASP A 300 18.32 -5.40 22.34
N PRO A 301 19.26 -5.11 21.43
CA PRO A 301 20.63 -4.84 21.81
C PRO A 301 20.82 -3.45 22.46
N GLY A 302 19.78 -2.59 22.50
CA GLY A 302 19.95 -1.18 22.80
C GLY A 302 20.95 -0.54 21.83
N ASP A 303 21.90 0.23 22.35
CA ASP A 303 22.95 0.88 21.55
C ASP A 303 24.17 -0.04 21.25
N GLN A 304 24.09 -1.34 21.57
CA GLN A 304 25.21 -2.27 21.40
C GLN A 304 24.98 -3.14 20.14
N ILE A 305 26.03 -3.33 19.37
CA ILE A 305 26.05 -4.36 18.32
C ILE A 305 26.30 -5.70 19.01
N ILE A 306 25.28 -6.53 19.12
CA ILE A 306 25.38 -7.86 19.70
C ILE A 306 25.26 -8.88 18.57
N ALA A 307 26.25 -9.73 18.42
CA ALA A 307 26.16 -10.90 17.55
C ALA A 307 25.44 -12.02 18.32
N PHE A 308 24.24 -12.38 17.88
CA PHE A 308 23.51 -13.51 18.44
C PHE A 308 23.95 -14.78 17.74
N SER A 309 24.44 -15.71 18.49
CA SER A 309 24.95 -17.01 18.01
C SER A 309 24.23 -18.20 18.64
N SER A 310 23.25 -17.95 19.50
CA SER A 310 22.51 -19.01 20.19
C SER A 310 21.01 -18.77 20.12
N PRO A 311 20.21 -19.79 19.77
CA PRO A 311 18.75 -19.74 19.82
C PRO A 311 18.20 -19.37 21.20
N ASP A 312 18.93 -19.69 22.27
CA ASP A 312 18.54 -19.39 23.65
C ASP A 312 18.41 -17.88 23.94
N GLN A 313 18.98 -17.03 23.08
CA GLN A 313 18.94 -15.57 23.18
C GLN A 313 17.82 -14.93 22.36
N ALA A 314 17.12 -15.68 21.55
CA ALA A 314 16.02 -15.21 20.72
C ALA A 314 14.71 -15.90 21.10
N VAL A 315 13.60 -15.25 20.87
CA VAL A 315 12.28 -15.84 21.04
C VAL A 315 11.79 -16.33 19.68
N GLU A 316 11.40 -17.60 19.60
CA GLU A 316 10.73 -18.14 18.43
C GLU A 316 9.43 -17.37 18.19
N ALA A 317 9.19 -16.98 16.97
CA ALA A 317 8.03 -16.20 16.58
C ALA A 317 7.52 -16.65 15.20
N ASP A 318 6.26 -16.35 14.94
CA ASP A 318 5.71 -16.50 13.60
C ASP A 318 6.43 -15.54 12.63
N MET A 319 6.63 -16.00 11.40
CA MET A 319 7.05 -15.14 10.31
C MET A 319 5.89 -14.24 9.93
N ALA A 320 5.86 -13.05 10.47
CA ALA A 320 4.75 -12.11 10.34
C ALA A 320 5.24 -10.76 9.78
N ALA A 321 4.34 -10.09 9.12
CA ALA A 321 4.52 -8.74 8.65
C ALA A 321 3.28 -7.92 8.99
N THR A 322 3.43 -6.96 9.91
CA THR A 322 2.35 -6.05 10.32
C THR A 322 2.59 -4.66 9.75
N PHE A 323 1.52 -3.98 9.44
CA PHE A 323 1.56 -2.63 8.90
C PHE A 323 0.31 -1.87 9.34
N ASP A 324 0.53 -0.71 9.95
CA ASP A 324 -0.50 0.26 10.33
C ASP A 324 -0.20 1.57 9.60
N ALA A 325 -1.21 2.24 9.06
CA ALA A 325 -1.04 3.53 8.41
C ALA A 325 -2.21 4.47 8.64
N ASP A 326 -1.88 5.74 8.85
CA ASP A 326 -2.80 6.84 9.03
C ASP A 326 -2.54 7.90 7.94
N THR A 327 -3.59 8.24 7.19
CA THR A 327 -3.53 9.24 6.13
C THR A 327 -4.53 10.35 6.39
N HIS A 328 -4.08 11.60 6.28
CA HIS A 328 -4.92 12.78 6.37
C HIS A 328 -4.64 13.73 5.21
N ILE A 329 -5.66 14.07 4.44
CA ILE A 329 -5.57 15.02 3.33
C ILE A 329 -6.59 16.13 3.54
N ILE A 330 -6.17 17.37 3.37
CA ILE A 330 -7.05 18.54 3.36
C ILE A 330 -6.85 19.24 2.02
N GLU A 331 -7.93 19.41 1.28
CA GLU A 331 -7.95 20.14 0.03
C GLU A 331 -8.82 21.37 0.17
N ALA A 332 -8.37 22.49 -0.40
CA ALA A 332 -9.17 23.71 -0.56
C ALA A 332 -9.08 24.18 -2.00
N ARG A 333 -10.21 24.31 -2.67
CA ARG A 333 -10.32 24.78 -4.05
C ARG A 333 -11.17 26.03 -4.07
N TRP A 334 -10.58 27.13 -4.50
CA TRP A 334 -11.24 28.43 -4.54
C TRP A 334 -11.19 29.03 -5.94
N GLN A 335 -12.36 29.17 -6.56
CA GLN A 335 -12.51 29.93 -7.79
C GLN A 335 -12.61 31.44 -7.45
N ALA A 336 -11.45 32.11 -7.37
CA ALA A 336 -11.40 33.51 -6.92
C ALA A 336 -12.07 34.48 -7.92
N THR A 337 -11.96 34.19 -9.21
CA THR A 337 -12.64 34.88 -10.32
C THR A 337 -12.89 33.87 -11.45
N ASP A 338 -13.61 34.27 -12.50
CA ASP A 338 -13.83 33.40 -13.67
C ASP A 338 -12.50 32.94 -14.33
N ALA A 339 -11.42 33.68 -14.13
CA ALA A 339 -10.12 33.42 -14.74
C ALA A 339 -9.05 32.91 -13.74
N ILE A 340 -9.29 32.94 -12.44
CA ILE A 340 -8.29 32.63 -11.41
C ILE A 340 -8.83 31.59 -10.45
N SER A 341 -8.15 30.46 -10.35
CA SER A 341 -8.35 29.47 -9.30
C SER A 341 -7.12 29.34 -8.38
N VAL A 342 -7.38 29.02 -7.13
CA VAL A 342 -6.36 28.74 -6.10
C VAL A 342 -6.69 27.39 -5.49
N ASP A 343 -5.74 26.45 -5.56
CA ASP A 343 -5.82 25.13 -4.96
C ASP A 343 -4.76 25.02 -3.86
N TYR A 344 -5.17 24.48 -2.73
CA TYR A 344 -4.28 24.11 -1.64
C TYR A 344 -4.49 22.66 -1.24
N VAL A 345 -3.40 21.92 -1.10
CA VAL A 345 -3.41 20.54 -0.62
C VAL A 345 -2.43 20.41 0.54
N PHE A 346 -2.92 19.96 1.67
CA PHE A 346 -2.13 19.47 2.79
C PHE A 346 -2.24 17.97 2.87
N GLY A 347 -1.13 17.27 3.05
CA GLY A 347 -1.09 15.82 3.25
C GLY A 347 -0.22 15.47 4.45
N SER A 348 -0.71 14.57 5.30
CA SER A 348 0.04 13.88 6.35
C SER A 348 -0.14 12.38 6.17
N TYR A 349 0.96 11.64 6.27
CA TYR A 349 0.99 10.20 6.20
C TYR A 349 1.96 9.66 7.25
N GLU A 350 1.48 8.73 8.07
CA GLU A 350 2.27 8.06 9.11
C GLU A 350 2.09 6.56 8.94
N SER A 351 3.16 5.78 9.09
CA SER A 351 3.07 4.33 9.07
C SER A 351 4.06 3.66 10.00
N ASP A 352 3.61 2.58 10.63
CA ASP A 352 4.38 1.66 11.44
C ASP A 352 4.37 0.27 10.80
N GLU A 353 5.53 -0.34 10.70
CA GLU A 353 5.68 -1.67 10.11
C GLU A 353 6.61 -2.54 10.95
N THR A 354 6.33 -3.83 11.00
CA THR A 354 7.27 -4.81 11.53
C THR A 354 7.29 -6.04 10.62
N ILE A 355 8.48 -6.45 10.17
CA ILE A 355 8.69 -7.62 9.34
C ILE A 355 9.62 -8.60 10.05
N ILE A 356 9.21 -9.86 10.16
CA ILE A 356 10.03 -10.96 10.63
C ILE A 356 10.25 -11.91 9.45
N SER A 357 11.50 -12.06 9.01
CA SER A 357 11.87 -12.87 7.84
C SER A 357 12.92 -13.88 8.19
N ASN A 358 12.73 -15.12 7.73
CA ASN A 358 13.74 -16.16 7.72
C ASN A 358 14.31 -16.27 6.29
N TRP A 359 15.63 -16.15 6.17
CA TRP A 359 16.33 -16.11 4.88
C TRP A 359 17.03 -17.41 4.51
N ASP A 360 16.99 -18.42 5.38
CA ASP A 360 17.63 -19.72 5.13
C ASP A 360 16.66 -20.82 4.69
N GLY A 361 15.37 -20.64 4.89
CA GLY A 361 14.33 -21.59 4.47
C GLY A 361 14.27 -22.85 5.35
N THR A 362 14.77 -22.79 6.60
CA THR A 362 14.82 -23.90 7.54
C THR A 362 14.19 -23.52 8.89
N PRO A 363 13.88 -24.49 9.75
CA PRO A 363 13.44 -24.21 11.11
C PRO A 363 14.59 -23.85 12.06
N ASP A 364 15.85 -23.99 11.61
CA ASP A 364 17.00 -23.71 12.43
C ASP A 364 17.25 -22.20 12.57
N PHE A 365 17.85 -21.80 13.69
CA PHE A 365 18.31 -20.43 13.91
C PHE A 365 19.60 -20.15 13.11
N LEU A 366 19.50 -20.01 11.79
CA LEU A 366 20.65 -19.80 10.92
C LEU A 366 20.78 -18.35 10.46
N TYR A 367 19.77 -17.84 9.76
CA TYR A 367 19.81 -16.46 9.27
C TYR A 367 18.41 -15.89 9.06
N GLY A 368 18.17 -14.73 9.62
CA GLY A 368 16.94 -13.98 9.41
C GLY A 368 17.03 -12.56 9.94
N THR A 369 15.94 -11.84 9.82
CA THR A 369 15.86 -10.44 10.23
C THR A 369 14.54 -10.13 10.90
N THR A 370 14.59 -9.24 11.89
CA THR A 370 13.43 -8.51 12.41
C THR A 370 13.65 -7.04 12.10
N ARG A 371 12.71 -6.45 11.37
CA ARG A 371 12.83 -5.08 10.87
C ARG A 371 11.56 -4.29 11.19
N PRO A 372 11.50 -3.63 12.35
CA PRO A 372 10.52 -2.57 12.55
C PRO A 372 10.92 -1.36 11.70
N ALA A 373 9.94 -0.60 11.25
CA ALA A 373 10.15 0.64 10.51
C ALA A 373 9.02 1.60 10.80
N THR A 374 9.35 2.87 10.96
CA THR A 374 8.39 3.98 11.04
C THR A 374 8.66 4.96 9.91
N TYR A 375 7.61 5.53 9.38
CA TYR A 375 7.69 6.57 8.37
C TYR A 375 6.66 7.65 8.64
N GLU A 376 7.09 8.90 8.64
CA GLU A 376 6.26 10.09 8.74
C GLU A 376 6.51 11.02 7.56
N GLN A 377 5.44 11.64 7.05
CA GLN A 377 5.50 12.61 5.95
C GLN A 377 4.48 13.71 6.17
N LYS A 378 4.89 14.96 5.87
CA LYS A 378 3.99 16.10 5.77
C LYS A 378 4.29 16.89 4.50
N SER A 379 3.24 17.31 3.80
CA SER A 379 3.38 18.08 2.57
C SER A 379 2.35 19.20 2.47
N HIS A 380 2.73 20.28 1.82
CA HIS A 380 1.87 21.41 1.50
C HIS A 380 2.09 21.79 0.04
N GLU A 381 1.03 21.86 -0.72
CA GLU A 381 1.05 22.37 -2.10
C GLU A 381 0.08 23.55 -2.21
N LEU A 382 0.54 24.66 -2.75
CA LEU A 382 -0.29 25.80 -3.11
C LEU A 382 -0.11 26.08 -4.60
N ARG A 383 -1.22 26.12 -5.34
CA ARG A 383 -1.26 26.41 -6.78
C ARG A 383 -2.17 27.58 -7.06
N LEU A 384 -1.76 28.42 -7.99
CA LEU A 384 -2.58 29.46 -8.59
C LEU A 384 -2.60 29.21 -10.10
N ALA A 385 -3.79 29.02 -10.65
CA ALA A 385 -3.97 28.91 -12.09
C ALA A 385 -4.68 30.15 -12.61
N TRP A 386 -4.24 30.64 -13.77
CA TRP A 386 -4.86 31.71 -14.53
C TRP A 386 -5.19 31.23 -15.93
N ASP A 387 -6.47 31.27 -16.27
CA ASP A 387 -6.98 30.94 -17.59
C ASP A 387 -8.17 31.85 -17.90
N ASN A 388 -8.04 32.66 -18.93
CA ASN A 388 -9.11 33.57 -19.39
C ASN A 388 -9.73 33.12 -20.71
N GLY A 389 -9.57 31.84 -21.08
CA GLY A 389 -10.03 31.27 -22.35
C GLY A 389 -9.23 31.77 -23.58
N GLY A 390 -8.09 32.44 -23.38
CA GLY A 390 -7.22 32.93 -24.43
C GLY A 390 -6.14 31.94 -24.86
N ALA A 391 -5.24 32.39 -25.72
CA ALA A 391 -4.12 31.56 -26.22
C ALA A 391 -3.03 31.30 -25.17
N VAL A 392 -3.05 31.99 -24.04
CA VAL A 392 -2.05 31.87 -22.96
C VAL A 392 -2.80 31.59 -21.66
N ASN A 393 -2.37 30.56 -20.97
CA ASN A 393 -2.74 30.26 -19.59
C ASN A 393 -1.46 30.04 -18.77
N ALA A 394 -1.55 30.14 -17.46
CA ALA A 394 -0.42 30.01 -16.56
C ALA A 394 -0.78 29.28 -15.27
N VAL A 395 0.12 28.45 -14.76
CA VAL A 395 0.05 27.86 -13.43
C VAL A 395 1.34 28.17 -12.70
N VAL A 396 1.21 28.66 -11.46
CA VAL A 396 2.33 28.91 -10.55
C VAL A 396 2.03 28.22 -9.24
N GLY A 397 3.03 27.56 -8.64
CA GLY A 397 2.84 26.86 -7.39
C GLY A 397 4.07 26.84 -6.51
N ALA A 398 3.85 26.46 -5.25
CA ALA A 398 4.88 26.19 -4.27
C ALA A 398 4.56 24.85 -3.60
N TYR A 399 5.60 24.04 -3.37
CA TYR A 399 5.50 22.74 -2.71
C TYR A 399 6.53 22.67 -1.58
N LEU A 400 6.07 22.34 -0.40
CA LEU A 400 6.89 22.06 0.78
C LEU A 400 6.65 20.62 1.18
N TRP A 401 7.72 19.91 1.51
CA TRP A 401 7.66 18.51 1.89
C TRP A 401 8.74 18.21 2.92
N ASP A 402 8.34 17.46 3.95
CA ASP A 402 9.19 16.94 5.00
C ASP A 402 8.87 15.50 5.24
N SER A 403 9.88 14.67 5.51
CA SER A 403 9.68 13.27 5.88
C SER A 403 10.81 12.74 6.73
N GLU A 404 10.46 11.85 7.64
CA GLU A 404 11.37 11.12 8.50
C GLU A 404 11.02 9.64 8.45
N TYR A 405 12.03 8.79 8.49
CA TYR A 405 11.86 7.36 8.69
C TYR A 405 12.97 6.80 9.59
N GLU A 406 12.60 5.77 10.34
CA GLU A 406 13.50 5.02 11.20
C GLU A 406 13.37 3.53 10.87
N ILE A 407 14.51 2.86 10.62
CA ILE A 407 14.54 1.44 10.27
C ILE A 407 15.63 0.74 11.11
N PRO A 408 15.34 0.36 12.36
CA PRO A 408 16.26 -0.45 13.17
C PRO A 408 16.25 -1.91 12.69
N LEU A 409 17.21 -2.25 11.84
CA LEU A 409 17.38 -3.63 11.35
C LEU A 409 18.07 -4.49 12.41
N ARG A 410 17.42 -5.59 12.82
CA ARG A 410 17.98 -6.60 13.70
C ARG A 410 18.15 -7.90 12.92
N SER A 411 19.35 -8.43 12.86
CA SER A 411 19.65 -9.70 12.18
C SER A 411 20.09 -10.75 13.18
N TRP A 412 19.65 -11.99 12.98
CA TRP A 412 20.22 -13.14 13.69
C TRP A 412 21.07 -13.97 12.73
N VAL A 413 22.17 -14.46 13.26
CA VAL A 413 23.13 -15.30 12.53
C VAL A 413 23.55 -16.44 13.45
N GLY A 414 23.01 -17.63 13.19
CA GLY A 414 23.24 -18.83 14.01
C GLY A 414 24.43 -19.68 13.58
N PHE A 415 25.18 -19.27 12.56
CA PHE A 415 26.35 -20.00 12.09
C PHE A 415 27.62 -19.17 12.27
N VAL A 416 28.73 -19.88 12.52
CA VAL A 416 30.05 -19.27 12.67
C VAL A 416 30.91 -19.67 11.49
N VAL A 417 31.47 -18.72 10.79
CA VAL A 417 32.47 -18.99 9.73
C VAL A 417 33.81 -19.16 10.40
N PRO A 418 34.47 -20.35 10.27
CA PRO A 418 35.78 -20.59 10.89
C PRO A 418 36.80 -19.52 10.51
N GLY A 419 37.53 -19.00 11.51
CA GLY A 419 38.56 -17.98 11.33
C GLY A 419 38.03 -16.53 11.29
N THR A 420 36.73 -16.31 11.48
CA THR A 420 36.15 -14.98 11.66
C THR A 420 36.26 -14.50 13.12
N ILE A 421 36.01 -13.19 13.31
CA ILE A 421 35.98 -12.60 14.67
C ILE A 421 34.89 -13.30 15.53
N LEU A 422 33.77 -13.70 14.94
CA LEU A 422 32.71 -14.46 15.62
C LEU A 422 33.19 -15.82 16.13
N ASP A 423 33.95 -16.59 15.32
CA ASP A 423 34.57 -17.88 15.73
C ASP A 423 35.56 -17.69 16.89
N ILE A 424 36.25 -16.56 16.91
CA ILE A 424 37.19 -16.22 17.99
C ILE A 424 36.42 -15.88 19.27
N LEU A 425 35.38 -15.07 19.20
CA LEU A 425 34.58 -14.63 20.34
C LEU A 425 33.78 -15.77 20.99
N GLN A 426 33.34 -16.77 20.22
CA GLN A 426 32.63 -17.95 20.76
C GLN A 426 33.57 -18.96 21.46
N LYS A 427 34.86 -18.93 21.15
CA LYS A 427 35.88 -19.84 21.74
C LYS A 427 36.58 -19.23 22.95
N THR A 428 36.33 -17.96 23.25
CA THR A 428 36.81 -17.25 24.45
C THR A 428 35.71 -17.08 25.47
#